data_65e2f377caceefb8825906b27070f7b8
#
_entry.id   65e2f377caceefb8825906b27070f7b8
#
_cell.length_a   1.000
_cell.length_b   1.000
_cell.length_c   1.000
_cell.angle_alpha   90.00
_cell.angle_beta   90.00
_cell.angle_gamma   90.00
#
_symmetry.space_group_name_H-M   'P 1'
#
loop_
_entity.id
_entity.type
_entity.pdbx_description
1 polymer ?
#
loop_
_entity_poly.entity_id
_entity_poly.type
_entity_poly.pdbx_seq_one_letter_code
_entity_poly.pdbx_strand_id
1 'polypeptide(L)'
;MSAIRSLIAGILLAASTPALAGEPLRDCPLAVAPLGLEAPLSDVLMHPQGRAALESVAADLVSGFTRNFGGGDLPPGFANILTPGSLLEVRSDGSSLRPALAAKLAALPITDAFTAARCARYDHDRPALPPADGRPQVLVFEKINGFRDSPSVDAARARLTAIATARGWQIVFTDRGGVMNAEDLARFAVVVWNNVSGDALTVPQRAAFRAYIEHGGGYAGIHGSGGDPRWFWDWYVDTLIGARFTGHPGRPQFQTAKVRVADTAAGFSGGEWPLLEEWYSFDRNPVDGGAVAVATVDEKDYQQIGYRGESLSMGYHPIAWRKTVGQGRAFYTAIGHRPENYDEPHAAALLAEGIAWAMGSKGTKLHD
;
A
#
# COMPACT_ATOMS: atom_id res chain seq x y z
N MET A 1 -42.54 -24.52 -65.09
CA MET A 1 -42.92 -25.04 -63.75
C MET A 1 -41.62 -25.21 -62.95
N SER A 2 -41.27 -24.20 -62.21
CA SER A 2 -40.03 -24.19 -61.43
C SER A 2 -40.38 -24.04 -59.94
N ALA A 3 -40.03 -25.00 -59.13
CA ALA A 3 -40.34 -25.04 -57.70
C ALA A 3 -39.21 -24.34 -56.89
N ILE A 4 -39.58 -23.28 -56.23
CA ILE A 4 -38.71 -22.55 -55.29
C ILE A 4 -38.76 -23.29 -53.96
N ARG A 5 -37.62 -23.83 -53.52
CA ARG A 5 -37.42 -24.37 -52.14
C ARG A 5 -36.92 -23.26 -51.24
N SER A 6 -37.74 -22.83 -50.29
CA SER A 6 -37.35 -21.94 -49.20
C SER A 6 -36.55 -22.72 -48.13
N LEU A 7 -35.30 -22.31 -47.91
CA LEU A 7 -34.52 -22.71 -46.73
C LEU A 7 -34.88 -21.78 -45.57
N ILE A 8 -35.42 -22.34 -44.48
CA ILE A 8 -35.57 -21.64 -43.20
C ILE A 8 -34.30 -21.91 -42.43
N ALA A 9 -33.45 -20.88 -42.25
CA ALA A 9 -32.30 -20.93 -41.36
C ALA A 9 -32.81 -20.67 -39.93
N GLY A 10 -32.78 -21.69 -39.08
CA GLY A 10 -33.04 -21.55 -37.65
C GLY A 10 -31.86 -20.90 -36.95
N ILE A 11 -32.08 -19.71 -36.41
CA ILE A 11 -31.12 -19.04 -35.52
C ILE A 11 -31.25 -19.68 -34.14
N LEU A 12 -30.26 -20.48 -33.75
CA LEU A 12 -30.08 -20.92 -32.35
C LEU A 12 -29.60 -19.73 -31.53
N LEU A 13 -30.44 -19.11 -30.73
CA LEU A 13 -30.01 -18.21 -29.64
C LEU A 13 -29.34 -19.09 -28.57
N ALA A 14 -28.02 -18.99 -28.47
CA ALA A 14 -27.30 -19.48 -27.34
C ALA A 14 -27.65 -18.63 -26.11
N ALA A 15 -28.44 -19.16 -25.20
CA ALA A 15 -28.69 -18.53 -23.92
C ALA A 15 -27.36 -18.57 -23.13
N SER A 16 -26.74 -17.38 -22.99
CA SER A 16 -25.62 -17.19 -22.04
C SER A 16 -26.15 -17.41 -20.62
N THR A 17 -25.79 -18.53 -20.00
CA THR A 17 -25.99 -18.73 -18.57
C THR A 17 -25.24 -17.61 -17.83
N PRO A 18 -25.90 -16.87 -16.91
CA PRO A 18 -25.16 -15.92 -16.08
C PRO A 18 -24.13 -16.72 -15.29
N ALA A 19 -22.87 -16.25 -15.32
CA ALA A 19 -21.84 -16.77 -14.42
C ALA A 19 -22.39 -16.66 -12.99
N LEU A 20 -22.45 -17.75 -12.27
CA LEU A 20 -22.80 -17.73 -10.87
C LEU A 20 -21.81 -16.83 -10.17
N ALA A 21 -22.28 -15.69 -9.65
CA ALA A 21 -21.47 -14.86 -8.78
C ALA A 21 -20.95 -15.75 -7.64
N GLY A 22 -19.62 -15.84 -7.51
CA GLY A 22 -19.01 -16.63 -6.43
C GLY A 22 -19.56 -16.20 -5.07
N GLU A 23 -19.52 -17.11 -4.08
CA GLU A 23 -19.93 -16.73 -2.74
C GLU A 23 -19.16 -15.52 -2.25
N PRO A 24 -19.81 -14.54 -1.56
CA PRO A 24 -19.15 -13.36 -1.06
C PRO A 24 -18.03 -13.73 -0.10
N LEU A 25 -16.87 -13.07 -0.22
CA LEU A 25 -15.76 -13.25 0.70
C LEU A 25 -16.17 -12.87 2.12
N ARG A 26 -15.71 -13.64 3.10
CA ARG A 26 -16.01 -13.44 4.52
C ARG A 26 -14.77 -13.47 5.40
N ASP A 27 -13.61 -13.70 4.82
CA ASP A 27 -12.31 -13.81 5.50
C ASP A 27 -11.46 -12.54 5.40
N CYS A 28 -12.10 -11.41 5.10
CA CYS A 28 -11.44 -10.12 5.17
C CYS A 28 -11.20 -9.69 6.65
N PRO A 29 -10.16 -8.93 6.94
CA PRO A 29 -9.69 -8.68 8.30
C PRO A 29 -10.71 -8.08 9.26
N LEU A 30 -11.60 -7.26 8.76
CA LEU A 30 -12.61 -6.56 9.57
C LEU A 30 -14.05 -7.08 9.33
N ALA A 31 -14.19 -8.28 8.76
CA ALA A 31 -15.46 -8.83 8.28
C ALA A 31 -16.64 -8.62 9.24
N VAL A 32 -16.45 -8.97 10.52
CA VAL A 32 -17.47 -8.88 11.58
C VAL A 32 -17.15 -7.83 12.65
N ALA A 33 -16.09 -7.04 12.46
CA ALA A 33 -15.71 -6.03 13.43
C ALA A 33 -16.78 -4.92 13.52
N PRO A 34 -17.17 -4.50 14.72
CA PRO A 34 -18.08 -3.37 14.89
C PRO A 34 -17.49 -2.09 14.28
N LEU A 35 -18.35 -1.20 13.82
CA LEU A 35 -17.91 0.13 13.40
C LEU A 35 -17.54 0.98 14.62
N GLY A 36 -16.53 1.82 14.45
CA GLY A 36 -16.02 2.68 15.51
C GLY A 36 -15.16 3.82 14.96
N LEU A 37 -14.52 4.55 15.85
CA LEU A 37 -13.67 5.69 15.47
C LEU A 37 -12.45 5.26 14.65
N GLU A 38 -11.99 4.02 14.82
CA GLU A 38 -10.81 3.48 14.16
C GLU A 38 -11.16 2.53 12.97
N ALA A 39 -12.45 2.40 12.63
CA ALA A 39 -12.85 1.66 11.45
C ALA A 39 -12.45 2.43 10.17
N PRO A 40 -12.21 1.76 9.03
CA PRO A 40 -12.06 2.47 7.76
C PRO A 40 -13.26 3.38 7.51
N LEU A 41 -12.99 4.62 7.15
CA LEU A 41 -14.07 5.57 6.85
C LEU A 41 -14.95 5.08 5.70
N SER A 42 -14.36 4.37 4.73
CA SER A 42 -15.10 3.72 3.65
C SER A 42 -16.14 2.73 4.15
N ASP A 43 -15.83 1.96 5.20
CA ASP A 43 -16.77 1.01 5.80
C ASP A 43 -17.96 1.75 6.42
N VAL A 44 -17.68 2.86 7.11
CA VAL A 44 -18.75 3.70 7.67
C VAL A 44 -19.61 4.32 6.57
N LEU A 45 -19.00 4.86 5.52
CA LEU A 45 -19.74 5.49 4.41
C LEU A 45 -20.52 4.47 3.56
N MET A 46 -20.05 3.23 3.51
CA MET A 46 -20.73 2.11 2.83
C MET A 46 -21.94 1.59 3.61
N HIS A 47 -21.93 1.72 4.95
CA HIS A 47 -23.04 1.27 5.78
C HIS A 47 -24.29 2.12 5.50
N PRO A 48 -25.50 1.51 5.30
CA PRO A 48 -26.72 2.27 4.95
C PRO A 48 -27.05 3.44 5.88
N GLN A 49 -26.71 3.32 7.17
CA GLN A 49 -26.94 4.35 8.20
C GLN A 49 -25.64 5.08 8.60
N GLY A 50 -24.49 4.74 8.02
CA GLY A 50 -23.19 5.21 8.47
C GLY A 50 -23.02 6.72 8.28
N ARG A 51 -23.34 7.24 7.07
CA ARG A 51 -23.29 8.68 6.80
C ARG A 51 -24.18 9.46 7.75
N ALA A 52 -25.43 9.01 7.95
CA ALA A 52 -26.35 9.65 8.88
C ALA A 52 -25.84 9.64 10.33
N ALA A 53 -25.15 8.58 10.75
CA ALA A 53 -24.51 8.51 12.05
C ALA A 53 -23.41 9.58 12.21
N LEU A 54 -22.54 9.74 11.20
CA LEU A 54 -21.51 10.79 11.16
C LEU A 54 -22.15 12.19 11.25
N GLU A 55 -23.07 12.49 10.34
CA GLU A 55 -23.73 13.80 10.22
C GLU A 55 -24.59 14.15 11.41
N SER A 56 -25.15 13.17 12.14
CA SER A 56 -25.91 13.40 13.37
C SER A 56 -25.07 13.91 14.54
N VAL A 57 -23.76 13.74 14.49
CA VAL A 57 -22.80 14.24 15.51
C VAL A 57 -22.21 15.57 15.06
N ALA A 58 -21.83 15.66 13.77
CA ALA A 58 -21.37 16.90 13.14
C ALA A 58 -21.78 16.89 11.68
N ALA A 59 -22.75 17.74 11.32
CA ALA A 59 -23.35 17.79 9.99
C ALA A 59 -22.34 18.04 8.86
N ASP A 60 -21.21 18.67 9.17
CA ASP A 60 -20.14 18.99 8.22
C ASP A 60 -18.90 18.10 8.38
N LEU A 61 -18.97 17.00 9.14
CA LEU A 61 -17.79 16.22 9.49
C LEU A 61 -16.99 15.76 8.27
N VAL A 62 -17.64 15.16 7.28
CA VAL A 62 -17.01 14.75 6.03
C VAL A 62 -16.68 15.94 5.15
N SER A 63 -17.65 16.82 4.89
CA SER A 63 -17.45 17.98 4.02
C SER A 63 -16.46 19.00 4.58
N GLY A 64 -16.38 19.12 5.92
CA GLY A 64 -15.39 19.95 6.59
C GLY A 64 -13.97 19.45 6.38
N PHE A 65 -13.78 18.13 6.38
CA PHE A 65 -12.50 17.51 6.09
C PHE A 65 -12.11 17.75 4.62
N THR A 66 -13.00 17.51 3.65
CA THR A 66 -12.71 17.66 2.22
C THR A 66 -12.39 19.10 1.82
N ARG A 67 -12.90 20.11 2.53
CA ARG A 67 -12.53 21.53 2.29
C ARG A 67 -11.01 21.77 2.38
N ASN A 68 -10.30 21.01 3.19
CA ASN A 68 -8.85 21.09 3.31
C ASN A 68 -8.10 20.56 2.07
N PHE A 69 -8.79 19.78 1.23
CA PHE A 69 -8.29 19.22 -0.03
C PHE A 69 -8.79 19.99 -1.27
N GLY A 70 -9.15 21.26 -1.15
CA GLY A 70 -9.61 22.06 -2.26
C GLY A 70 -11.11 22.09 -2.48
N GLY A 71 -11.92 21.56 -1.53
CA GLY A 71 -13.37 21.67 -1.52
C GLY A 71 -14.12 20.68 -2.43
N GLY A 72 -13.43 19.65 -2.94
CA GLY A 72 -14.05 18.55 -3.70
C GLY A 72 -14.64 17.47 -2.80
N ASP A 73 -15.25 16.46 -3.41
CA ASP A 73 -15.62 15.22 -2.73
C ASP A 73 -14.38 14.47 -2.25
N LEU A 74 -14.51 13.74 -1.13
CA LEU A 74 -13.43 12.89 -0.64
C LEU A 74 -13.13 11.80 -1.69
N PRO A 75 -11.90 11.74 -2.23
CA PRO A 75 -11.54 10.68 -3.16
C PRO A 75 -11.78 9.31 -2.52
N PRO A 76 -12.43 8.36 -3.21
CA PRO A 76 -12.78 7.05 -2.63
C PRO A 76 -11.59 6.31 -2.00
N GLY A 77 -10.40 6.41 -2.59
CA GLY A 77 -9.17 5.83 -2.05
C GLY A 77 -8.81 6.34 -0.67
N PHE A 78 -8.96 7.64 -0.40
CA PHE A 78 -8.70 8.22 0.91
C PHE A 78 -9.64 7.68 1.99
N ALA A 79 -10.89 7.39 1.65
CA ALA A 79 -11.82 6.79 2.62
C ALA A 79 -11.35 5.42 3.13
N ASN A 80 -10.52 4.70 2.38
CA ASN A 80 -9.98 3.41 2.79
C ASN A 80 -8.77 3.52 3.75
N ILE A 81 -8.12 4.67 3.82
CA ILE A 81 -6.93 4.89 4.67
C ILE A 81 -7.18 5.89 5.80
N LEU A 82 -8.37 6.48 5.87
CA LEU A 82 -8.80 7.37 6.94
C LEU A 82 -9.80 6.66 7.86
N THR A 83 -10.00 7.24 9.04
CA THR A 83 -10.98 6.77 10.03
C THR A 83 -11.90 7.92 10.47
N PRO A 84 -13.09 7.65 11.03
CA PRO A 84 -13.87 8.69 11.68
C PRO A 84 -13.08 9.46 12.75
N GLY A 85 -12.17 8.78 13.46
CA GLY A 85 -11.26 9.39 14.43
C GLY A 85 -10.37 10.45 13.82
N SER A 86 -9.78 10.17 12.64
CA SER A 86 -8.90 11.12 11.93
C SER A 86 -9.66 12.36 11.43
N LEU A 87 -10.95 12.22 11.08
CA LEU A 87 -11.78 13.39 10.76
C LEU A 87 -11.99 14.32 11.96
N LEU A 88 -12.06 13.74 13.18
CA LEU A 88 -12.21 14.53 14.41
C LEU A 88 -10.90 15.21 14.81
N GLU A 89 -9.75 14.64 14.52
CA GLU A 89 -8.43 15.20 14.87
C GLU A 89 -8.15 16.55 14.21
N VAL A 90 -8.74 16.82 13.05
CA VAL A 90 -8.59 18.09 12.34
C VAL A 90 -9.57 19.17 12.78
N ARG A 91 -10.42 18.89 13.77
CA ARG A 91 -11.44 19.81 14.30
C ARG A 91 -11.07 20.29 15.70
N SER A 92 -11.30 21.56 15.97
CA SER A 92 -11.10 22.14 17.30
C SER A 92 -12.01 21.55 18.38
N ASP A 93 -13.22 21.10 18.00
CA ASP A 93 -14.23 20.48 18.88
C ASP A 93 -14.18 18.94 18.84
N GLY A 94 -13.27 18.35 18.07
CA GLY A 94 -13.24 16.92 17.77
C GLY A 94 -13.14 16.02 19.00
N SER A 95 -12.36 16.40 20.02
CA SER A 95 -12.23 15.63 21.25
C SER A 95 -13.56 15.49 22.00
N SER A 96 -14.38 16.53 22.01
CA SER A 96 -15.70 16.53 22.67
C SER A 96 -16.74 15.69 21.93
N LEU A 97 -16.57 15.51 20.61
CA LEU A 97 -17.48 14.74 19.75
C LEU A 97 -17.17 13.23 19.77
N ARG A 98 -15.95 12.82 20.14
CA ARG A 98 -15.52 11.42 20.10
C ARG A 98 -16.45 10.44 20.82
N PRO A 99 -16.90 10.68 22.07
CA PRO A 99 -17.76 9.70 22.77
C PRO A 99 -19.10 9.49 22.07
N ALA A 100 -19.73 10.58 21.62
CA ALA A 100 -21.03 10.52 20.95
C ALA A 100 -20.93 9.80 19.60
N LEU A 101 -19.88 10.07 18.81
CA LEU A 101 -19.67 9.40 17.54
C LEU A 101 -19.34 7.92 17.73
N ALA A 102 -18.46 7.57 18.68
CA ALA A 102 -18.13 6.19 18.99
C ALA A 102 -19.37 5.36 19.34
N ALA A 103 -20.26 5.90 20.23
CA ALA A 103 -21.48 5.23 20.60
C ALA A 103 -22.44 5.01 19.43
N LYS A 104 -22.59 6.01 18.55
CA LYS A 104 -23.46 5.89 17.36
C LYS A 104 -22.94 4.87 16.34
N LEU A 105 -21.65 4.85 16.09
CA LEU A 105 -21.05 3.89 15.16
C LEU A 105 -21.12 2.47 15.70
N ALA A 106 -20.85 2.26 16.99
CA ALA A 106 -20.92 0.96 17.64
C ALA A 106 -22.35 0.37 17.68
N ALA A 107 -23.37 1.20 17.60
CA ALA A 107 -24.77 0.76 17.54
C ALA A 107 -25.22 0.29 16.16
N LEU A 108 -24.42 0.50 15.12
CA LEU A 108 -24.76 0.09 13.75
C LEU A 108 -24.64 -1.42 13.59
N PRO A 109 -25.68 -2.10 13.05
CA PRO A 109 -25.68 -3.56 12.95
C PRO A 109 -24.72 -4.04 11.86
N ILE A 110 -23.93 -5.08 12.16
CA ILE A 110 -23.10 -5.76 11.18
C ILE A 110 -23.91 -6.91 10.59
N THR A 111 -24.52 -6.66 9.43
CA THR A 111 -25.31 -7.67 8.70
C THR A 111 -24.43 -8.46 7.71
N ASP A 112 -24.91 -9.62 7.27
CA ASP A 112 -24.24 -10.43 6.25
C ASP A 112 -24.03 -9.65 4.94
N ALA A 113 -25.02 -8.85 4.52
CA ALA A 113 -24.92 -8.02 3.34
C ALA A 113 -23.85 -6.92 3.51
N PHE A 114 -23.74 -6.33 4.69
CA PHE A 114 -22.70 -5.35 4.97
C PHE A 114 -21.30 -6.00 5.03
N THR A 115 -21.19 -7.19 5.66
CA THR A 115 -19.95 -7.97 5.65
C THR A 115 -19.50 -8.29 4.21
N ALA A 116 -20.41 -8.74 3.35
CA ALA A 116 -20.11 -9.00 1.95
C ALA A 116 -19.63 -7.75 1.21
N ALA A 117 -20.31 -6.61 1.40
CA ALA A 117 -19.93 -5.34 0.80
C ALA A 117 -18.54 -4.86 1.28
N ARG A 118 -18.27 -4.96 2.61
CA ARG A 118 -16.99 -4.62 3.21
C ARG A 118 -15.84 -5.46 2.65
N CYS A 119 -16.07 -6.77 2.44
CA CYS A 119 -15.06 -7.67 1.94
C CYS A 119 -14.86 -7.63 0.41
N ALA A 120 -15.74 -6.96 -0.34
CA ALA A 120 -15.67 -6.92 -1.81
C ALA A 120 -14.40 -6.26 -2.41
N ARG A 121 -13.64 -5.50 -1.58
CA ARG A 121 -12.33 -4.94 -2.00
C ARG A 121 -11.19 -5.96 -2.02
N TYR A 122 -11.40 -7.14 -1.43
CA TYR A 122 -10.44 -8.25 -1.43
C TYR A 122 -10.78 -9.27 -2.51
N ASP A 123 -9.84 -10.14 -2.84
CA ASP A 123 -10.05 -11.24 -3.77
C ASP A 123 -9.20 -12.47 -3.40
N HIS A 124 -9.59 -13.61 -3.95
CA HIS A 124 -8.82 -14.85 -3.93
C HIS A 124 -8.30 -15.23 -5.31
N ASP A 125 -8.41 -14.32 -6.28
CA ASP A 125 -8.00 -14.57 -7.65
C ASP A 125 -6.50 -14.82 -7.73
N ARG A 126 -6.11 -16.02 -8.20
CA ARG A 126 -4.71 -16.34 -8.46
C ARG A 126 -4.32 -15.86 -9.87
N PRO A 127 -3.22 -15.11 -10.04
CA PRO A 127 -2.73 -14.81 -11.38
C PRO A 127 -2.17 -16.07 -12.05
N ALA A 128 -2.23 -16.11 -13.38
CA ALA A 128 -1.45 -17.08 -14.13
C ALA A 128 0.03 -16.70 -14.08
N LEU A 129 0.82 -17.44 -13.30
CA LEU A 129 2.25 -17.19 -13.18
C LEU A 129 3.01 -17.83 -14.35
N PRO A 130 3.96 -17.10 -14.99
CA PRO A 130 4.76 -17.66 -16.06
C PRO A 130 5.62 -18.82 -15.52
N PRO A 131 6.02 -19.79 -16.37
CA PRO A 131 6.98 -20.80 -15.98
C PRO A 131 8.29 -20.17 -15.46
N ALA A 132 8.90 -20.80 -14.45
CA ALA A 132 10.24 -20.41 -14.01
C ALA A 132 11.26 -20.71 -15.12
N ASP A 133 12.12 -19.76 -15.43
CA ASP A 133 13.12 -19.85 -16.50
C ASP A 133 14.57 -19.96 -15.96
N GLY A 134 14.70 -20.29 -14.68
CA GLY A 134 16.00 -20.43 -13.99
C GLY A 134 16.60 -19.11 -13.50
N ARG A 135 15.94 -17.98 -13.76
CA ARG A 135 16.33 -16.67 -13.20
C ARG A 135 15.68 -16.46 -11.82
N PRO A 136 16.31 -15.68 -10.92
CA PRO A 136 15.64 -15.25 -9.70
C PRO A 136 14.33 -14.53 -10.01
N GLN A 137 13.24 -14.90 -9.31
CA GLN A 137 11.92 -14.33 -9.55
C GLN A 137 11.59 -13.20 -8.58
N VAL A 138 11.05 -12.11 -9.11
CA VAL A 138 10.58 -10.93 -8.39
C VAL A 138 9.07 -10.80 -8.62
N LEU A 139 8.28 -10.80 -7.55
CA LEU A 139 6.87 -10.46 -7.60
C LEU A 139 6.70 -8.97 -7.32
N VAL A 140 6.03 -8.25 -8.20
CA VAL A 140 5.58 -6.88 -7.93
C VAL A 140 4.08 -6.89 -7.69
N PHE A 141 3.70 -6.53 -6.48
CA PHE A 141 2.31 -6.46 -6.06
C PHE A 141 1.81 -5.03 -6.14
N GLU A 142 0.68 -4.81 -6.85
CA GLU A 142 0.14 -3.50 -7.19
C GLU A 142 -1.36 -3.37 -6.87
N LYS A 143 -1.88 -4.19 -5.93
CA LYS A 143 -3.25 -4.05 -5.46
C LYS A 143 -3.33 -2.85 -4.52
N ILE A 144 -3.92 -1.76 -5.00
CA ILE A 144 -4.03 -0.49 -4.28
C ILE A 144 -5.51 -0.22 -4.03
N ASN A 145 -5.96 -0.46 -2.81
CA ASN A 145 -7.32 -0.18 -2.36
C ASN A 145 -7.44 1.23 -1.73
N GLY A 146 -6.30 1.84 -1.36
CA GLY A 146 -6.20 3.19 -0.82
C GLY A 146 -5.98 4.25 -1.89
N PHE A 147 -5.10 5.20 -1.58
CA PHE A 147 -4.71 6.25 -2.51
C PHE A 147 -3.80 5.69 -3.59
N ARG A 148 -4.19 5.86 -4.86
CA ARG A 148 -3.39 5.48 -6.02
C ARG A 148 -2.93 6.73 -6.77
N ASP A 149 -1.65 6.99 -6.72
CA ASP A 149 -0.98 7.93 -7.62
C ASP A 149 -0.49 7.19 -8.88
N SER A 150 -1.32 7.18 -9.92
CA SER A 150 -1.03 6.41 -11.13
C SER A 150 0.28 6.82 -11.83
N PRO A 151 0.65 8.12 -11.95
CA PRO A 151 1.92 8.50 -12.54
C PRO A 151 3.12 7.86 -11.83
N SER A 152 3.15 7.86 -10.49
CA SER A 152 4.23 7.27 -9.69
C SER A 152 4.25 5.74 -9.78
N VAL A 153 3.08 5.11 -9.72
CA VAL A 153 2.96 3.64 -9.86
C VAL A 153 3.47 3.17 -11.23
N ASP A 154 3.09 3.88 -12.29
CA ASP A 154 3.48 3.53 -13.66
C ASP A 154 4.98 3.77 -13.92
N ALA A 155 5.55 4.85 -13.38
CA ALA A 155 6.98 5.12 -13.44
C ALA A 155 7.79 4.06 -12.66
N ALA A 156 7.33 3.71 -11.44
CA ALA A 156 7.91 2.62 -10.66
C ALA A 156 7.89 1.30 -11.43
N ARG A 157 6.76 0.96 -12.08
CA ARG A 157 6.63 -0.25 -12.89
C ARG A 157 7.64 -0.28 -14.05
N ALA A 158 7.80 0.83 -14.76
CA ALA A 158 8.79 0.96 -15.83
C ALA A 158 10.22 0.78 -15.29
N ARG A 159 10.55 1.45 -14.18
CA ARG A 159 11.87 1.35 -13.55
C ARG A 159 12.16 -0.07 -13.04
N LEU A 160 11.22 -0.72 -12.37
CA LEU A 160 11.37 -2.10 -11.89
C LEU A 160 11.59 -3.08 -13.04
N THR A 161 10.94 -2.88 -14.19
CA THR A 161 11.16 -3.66 -15.40
C THR A 161 12.60 -3.48 -15.93
N ALA A 162 13.09 -2.23 -15.97
CA ALA A 162 14.46 -1.93 -16.39
C ALA A 162 15.50 -2.54 -15.43
N ILE A 163 15.28 -2.43 -14.11
CA ILE A 163 16.14 -3.05 -13.09
C ILE A 163 16.18 -4.57 -13.27
N ALA A 164 15.03 -5.22 -13.41
CA ALA A 164 14.94 -6.67 -13.57
C ALA A 164 15.67 -7.13 -14.84
N THR A 165 15.54 -6.40 -15.94
CA THR A 165 16.26 -6.66 -17.19
C THR A 165 17.77 -6.56 -17.00
N ALA A 166 18.24 -5.46 -16.38
CA ALA A 166 19.67 -5.24 -16.16
C ALA A 166 20.29 -6.25 -15.18
N ARG A 167 19.53 -6.74 -14.21
CA ARG A 167 19.95 -7.70 -13.18
C ARG A 167 19.73 -9.17 -13.60
N GLY A 168 19.09 -9.43 -14.73
CA GLY A 168 18.75 -10.77 -15.18
C GLY A 168 17.70 -11.46 -14.29
N TRP A 169 16.75 -10.72 -13.74
CA TRP A 169 15.65 -11.27 -12.94
C TRP A 169 14.41 -11.52 -13.82
N GLN A 170 13.62 -12.52 -13.43
CA GLN A 170 12.28 -12.70 -13.98
C GLN A 170 11.28 -11.93 -13.11
N ILE A 171 10.62 -10.93 -13.69
CA ILE A 171 9.69 -10.06 -12.96
C ILE A 171 8.24 -10.40 -13.32
N VAL A 172 7.36 -10.44 -12.32
CA VAL A 172 5.92 -10.69 -12.47
C VAL A 172 5.15 -9.59 -11.75
N PHE A 173 4.22 -8.97 -12.44
CA PHE A 173 3.33 -7.94 -11.89
C PHE A 173 1.93 -8.51 -11.69
N THR A 174 1.30 -8.18 -10.55
CA THR A 174 -0.08 -8.57 -10.28
C THR A 174 -0.75 -7.64 -9.28
N ASP A 175 -2.04 -7.43 -9.45
CA ASP A 175 -2.94 -6.79 -8.50
C ASP A 175 -3.88 -7.80 -7.81
N ARG A 176 -3.71 -9.12 -8.07
CA ARG A 176 -4.56 -10.18 -7.55
C ARG A 176 -4.05 -10.69 -6.21
N GLY A 177 -4.90 -10.56 -5.17
CA GLY A 177 -4.55 -10.97 -3.80
C GLY A 177 -4.27 -12.45 -3.64
N GLY A 178 -4.88 -13.30 -4.49
CA GLY A 178 -4.72 -14.76 -4.44
C GLY A 178 -3.30 -15.26 -4.67
N VAL A 179 -2.37 -14.43 -5.17
CA VAL A 179 -0.94 -14.77 -5.25
C VAL A 179 -0.30 -14.92 -3.86
N MET A 180 -0.88 -14.30 -2.84
CA MET A 180 -0.39 -14.36 -1.47
C MET A 180 -0.79 -15.66 -0.79
N ASN A 181 -0.27 -16.76 -1.30
CA ASN A 181 -0.40 -18.12 -0.76
C ASN A 181 0.99 -18.80 -0.72
N ALA A 182 1.13 -19.84 0.08
CA ALA A 182 2.43 -20.48 0.33
C ALA A 182 3.07 -21.04 -0.94
N GLU A 183 2.28 -21.62 -1.84
CA GLU A 183 2.76 -22.24 -3.08
C GLU A 183 3.34 -21.20 -4.06
N ASP A 184 2.57 -20.14 -4.31
CA ASP A 184 3.01 -19.09 -5.25
C ASP A 184 4.17 -18.29 -4.68
N LEU A 185 4.09 -17.89 -3.38
CA LEU A 185 5.14 -17.10 -2.73
C LEU A 185 6.48 -17.84 -2.67
N ALA A 186 6.49 -19.17 -2.54
CA ALA A 186 7.72 -19.96 -2.53
C ALA A 186 8.57 -19.81 -3.79
N ARG A 187 7.98 -19.36 -4.89
CA ARG A 187 8.67 -19.15 -6.18
C ARG A 187 9.53 -17.89 -6.21
N PHE A 188 9.19 -16.89 -5.37
CA PHE A 188 9.78 -15.56 -5.45
C PHE A 188 10.88 -15.38 -4.41
N ALA A 189 11.98 -14.75 -4.85
CA ALA A 189 13.05 -14.33 -3.95
C ALA A 189 12.68 -13.09 -3.14
N VAL A 190 11.85 -12.22 -3.74
CA VAL A 190 11.38 -10.99 -3.13
C VAL A 190 9.98 -10.64 -3.64
N VAL A 191 9.17 -10.07 -2.74
CA VAL A 191 7.90 -9.42 -3.06
C VAL A 191 8.09 -7.91 -2.94
N VAL A 192 7.90 -7.19 -4.03
CA VAL A 192 7.96 -5.72 -4.07
C VAL A 192 6.53 -5.18 -4.00
N TRP A 193 6.25 -4.34 -3.04
CA TRP A 193 5.00 -3.59 -2.97
C TRP A 193 5.19 -2.24 -3.67
N ASN A 194 4.61 -2.10 -4.84
CA ASN A 194 4.68 -0.87 -5.62
C ASN A 194 3.60 0.11 -5.20
N ASN A 195 3.92 1.01 -4.27
CA ASN A 195 2.98 2.02 -3.78
C ASN A 195 1.64 1.44 -3.28
N VAL A 196 1.66 0.24 -2.70
CA VAL A 196 0.45 -0.39 -2.15
C VAL A 196 -0.06 0.45 -0.99
N SER A 197 -1.28 0.94 -1.11
CA SER A 197 -1.99 1.75 -0.12
C SER A 197 -3.37 1.17 0.14
N GLY A 198 -3.86 1.31 1.37
CA GLY A 198 -5.08 0.66 1.82
C GLY A 198 -4.90 -0.84 2.10
N ASP A 199 -5.87 -1.39 2.81
CA ASP A 199 -5.84 -2.81 3.16
C ASP A 199 -6.18 -3.69 1.94
N ALA A 200 -5.24 -4.55 1.53
CA ALA A 200 -5.30 -5.29 0.28
C ALA A 200 -5.39 -6.83 0.44
N LEU A 201 -5.14 -7.35 1.66
CA LEU A 201 -4.98 -8.80 1.87
C LEU A 201 -6.01 -9.36 2.86
N THR A 202 -6.61 -10.51 2.51
CA THR A 202 -7.46 -11.30 3.42
C THR A 202 -6.64 -11.88 4.57
N VAL A 203 -7.33 -12.39 5.61
CA VAL A 203 -6.65 -12.98 6.79
C VAL A 203 -5.72 -14.13 6.43
N PRO A 204 -6.11 -15.10 5.59
CA PRO A 204 -5.22 -16.17 5.14
C PRO A 204 -4.03 -15.65 4.31
N GLN A 205 -4.25 -14.66 3.45
CA GLN A 205 -3.20 -14.05 2.64
C GLN A 205 -2.15 -13.32 3.49
N ARG A 206 -2.59 -12.60 4.53
CA ARG A 206 -1.69 -11.99 5.53
C ARG A 206 -0.86 -13.05 6.24
N ALA A 207 -1.48 -14.16 6.65
CA ALA A 207 -0.78 -15.25 7.31
C ALA A 207 0.27 -15.89 6.41
N ALA A 208 -0.07 -16.15 5.15
CA ALA A 208 0.86 -16.72 4.16
C ALA A 208 2.02 -15.76 3.84
N PHE A 209 1.74 -14.47 3.63
CA PHE A 209 2.78 -13.47 3.36
C PHE A 209 3.71 -13.29 4.57
N ARG A 210 3.15 -13.22 5.80
CA ARG A 210 3.94 -13.17 7.02
C ARG A 210 4.84 -14.40 7.17
N ALA A 211 4.30 -15.59 6.98
CA ALA A 211 5.08 -16.83 7.02
C ALA A 211 6.20 -16.83 5.97
N TYR A 212 5.92 -16.39 4.73
CA TYR A 212 6.92 -16.25 3.68
C TYR A 212 8.10 -15.39 4.13
N ILE A 213 7.84 -14.22 4.71
CA ILE A 213 8.90 -13.33 5.22
C ILE A 213 9.65 -14.00 6.37
N GLU A 214 8.93 -14.48 7.40
CA GLU A 214 9.56 -15.05 8.61
C GLU A 214 10.44 -16.28 8.31
N HIS A 215 10.16 -17.00 7.20
CA HIS A 215 10.95 -18.15 6.73
C HIS A 215 11.99 -17.79 5.64
N GLY A 216 12.38 -16.54 5.51
CA GLY A 216 13.52 -16.14 4.66
C GLY A 216 13.15 -15.54 3.31
N GLY A 217 11.89 -15.19 3.10
CA GLY A 217 11.45 -14.40 1.95
C GLY A 217 11.91 -12.94 2.02
N GLY A 218 12.05 -12.30 0.86
CA GLY A 218 12.39 -10.89 0.74
C GLY A 218 11.16 -9.99 0.60
N TYR A 219 11.25 -8.79 1.17
CA TYR A 219 10.27 -7.72 0.98
C TYR A 219 10.95 -6.42 0.57
N ALA A 220 10.36 -5.69 -0.37
CA ALA A 220 10.73 -4.31 -0.66
C ALA A 220 9.46 -3.45 -0.79
N GLY A 221 9.34 -2.41 0.04
CA GLY A 221 8.23 -1.46 -0.01
C GLY A 221 8.66 -0.13 -0.61
N ILE A 222 7.85 0.42 -1.50
CA ILE A 222 8.09 1.70 -2.16
C ILE A 222 7.05 2.71 -1.68
N HIS A 223 7.49 3.85 -1.20
CA HIS A 223 6.75 5.07 -0.88
C HIS A 223 5.37 4.80 -0.24
N GLY A 224 4.28 4.86 -1.01
CA GLY A 224 2.92 4.64 -0.53
C GLY A 224 2.71 3.34 0.24
N SER A 225 3.60 2.34 0.08
CA SER A 225 3.54 1.10 0.85
C SER A 225 3.83 1.28 2.34
N GLY A 226 4.34 2.42 2.77
CA GLY A 226 4.50 2.79 4.18
C GLY A 226 3.85 4.12 4.52
N GLY A 227 3.07 4.72 3.60
CA GLY A 227 2.56 6.08 3.67
C GLY A 227 1.12 6.25 4.12
N ASP A 228 0.42 5.20 4.49
CA ASP A 228 -0.95 5.34 4.96
C ASP A 228 -0.99 5.84 6.43
N PRO A 229 -1.82 6.83 6.74
CA PRO A 229 -1.96 7.32 8.11
C PRO A 229 -2.61 6.29 9.04
N ARG A 230 -3.36 5.34 8.47
CA ARG A 230 -3.93 4.22 9.20
C ARG A 230 -3.80 2.92 8.44
N TRP A 231 -2.99 2.00 8.99
CA TRP A 231 -2.91 0.61 8.55
C TRP A 231 -3.72 -0.29 9.48
N PHE A 232 -4.42 -1.25 8.89
CA PHE A 232 -5.27 -2.20 9.63
C PHE A 232 -4.60 -3.55 9.83
N TRP A 233 -3.26 -3.57 9.78
CA TRP A 233 -2.44 -4.74 9.99
C TRP A 233 -1.16 -4.36 10.76
N ASP A 234 -1.24 -4.42 12.10
CA ASP A 234 -0.17 -3.97 12.99
C ASP A 234 1.18 -4.67 12.74
N TRP A 235 1.17 -5.98 12.47
CA TRP A 235 2.42 -6.68 12.14
C TRP A 235 3.14 -6.06 10.93
N TYR A 236 2.40 -5.68 9.92
CA TYR A 236 2.97 -5.06 8.72
C TYR A 236 3.69 -3.75 9.08
N VAL A 237 3.03 -2.89 9.81
CA VAL A 237 3.55 -1.55 10.12
C VAL A 237 4.62 -1.61 11.22
N ASP A 238 4.32 -2.30 12.34
CA ASP A 238 5.20 -2.27 13.52
C ASP A 238 6.38 -3.21 13.38
N THR A 239 6.21 -4.33 12.65
CA THR A 239 7.27 -5.34 12.53
C THR A 239 7.97 -5.26 11.18
N LEU A 240 7.24 -5.27 10.05
CA LEU A 240 7.85 -5.34 8.72
C LEU A 240 8.43 -3.99 8.28
N ILE A 241 7.65 -2.91 8.34
CA ILE A 241 8.11 -1.53 8.08
C ILE A 241 8.93 -1.01 9.26
N GLY A 242 8.39 -1.10 10.48
CA GLY A 242 9.06 -0.70 11.73
C GLY A 242 8.73 0.70 12.21
N ALA A 243 7.89 1.45 11.50
CA ALA A 243 7.42 2.79 11.85
C ALA A 243 6.08 3.08 11.18
N ARG A 244 5.26 3.97 11.77
CA ARG A 244 3.97 4.41 11.24
C ARG A 244 4.10 5.80 10.65
N PHE A 245 3.60 5.97 9.45
CA PHE A 245 3.51 7.27 8.81
C PHE A 245 2.64 8.24 9.62
N THR A 246 3.15 9.44 9.84
CA THR A 246 2.45 10.52 10.56
C THR A 246 2.08 11.69 9.67
N GLY A 247 2.79 11.87 8.57
CA GLY A 247 2.55 12.97 7.64
C GLY A 247 3.73 13.26 6.73
N HIS A 248 3.53 14.26 5.93
CA HIS A 248 4.53 14.89 5.08
C HIS A 248 4.32 16.41 5.08
N PRO A 249 5.27 17.23 4.62
CA PRO A 249 5.12 18.68 4.55
C PRO A 249 3.82 19.09 3.84
N GLY A 250 3.13 20.06 4.42
CA GLY A 250 1.84 20.48 3.89
C GLY A 250 1.96 21.42 2.70
N ARG A 251 2.75 22.49 2.84
CA ARG A 251 2.91 23.55 1.82
C ARG A 251 4.27 24.21 1.93
N PRO A 252 5.14 24.07 0.92
CA PRO A 252 4.96 23.19 -0.25
C PRO A 252 5.09 21.71 0.14
N GLN A 253 4.31 20.84 -0.52
CA GLN A 253 4.33 19.38 -0.33
C GLN A 253 5.68 18.80 -0.78
N PHE A 254 6.13 19.19 -1.97
CA PHE A 254 7.41 18.75 -2.53
C PHE A 254 8.48 19.78 -2.22
N GLN A 255 9.56 19.33 -1.61
CA GLN A 255 10.70 20.20 -1.23
C GLN A 255 12.02 19.52 -1.57
N THR A 256 12.98 20.33 -2.00
CA THR A 256 14.33 19.83 -2.27
C THR A 256 15.09 19.68 -0.96
N ALA A 257 15.64 18.51 -0.75
CA ALA A 257 16.57 18.25 0.34
C ALA A 257 17.71 17.35 -0.14
N LYS A 258 18.78 17.33 0.63
CA LYS A 258 19.94 16.50 0.37
C LYS A 258 19.74 15.11 0.93
N VAL A 259 19.77 14.13 0.05
CA VAL A 259 19.76 12.71 0.41
C VAL A 259 21.20 12.24 0.56
N ARG A 260 21.47 11.45 1.60
CA ARG A 260 22.78 10.85 1.86
C ARG A 260 22.63 9.35 2.10
N VAL A 261 23.40 8.53 1.39
CA VAL A 261 23.51 7.10 1.67
C VAL A 261 24.33 6.89 2.95
N ALA A 262 23.73 6.20 3.92
CA ALA A 262 24.32 5.96 5.24
C ALA A 262 24.94 4.56 5.36
N ASP A 263 24.50 3.57 4.58
CA ASP A 263 24.90 2.16 4.70
C ASP A 263 25.62 1.64 3.47
N THR A 264 26.86 2.06 3.26
CA THR A 264 27.69 1.54 2.15
C THR A 264 28.21 0.13 2.41
N ALA A 265 28.24 -0.32 3.68
CA ALA A 265 28.77 -1.64 4.04
C ALA A 265 27.91 -2.81 3.55
N ALA A 266 26.61 -2.58 3.32
CA ALA A 266 25.69 -3.59 2.80
C ALA A 266 25.60 -3.61 1.27
N GLY A 267 26.50 -2.92 0.58
CA GLY A 267 26.55 -2.88 -0.89
C GLY A 267 25.68 -1.80 -1.52
N PHE A 268 25.26 -0.81 -0.73
CA PHE A 268 24.61 0.38 -1.27
C PHE A 268 25.65 1.37 -1.79
N SER A 269 25.42 1.89 -3.00
CA SER A 269 26.28 2.87 -3.62
C SER A 269 26.28 4.16 -2.81
N GLY A 270 27.43 4.55 -2.30
CA GLY A 270 27.59 5.79 -1.53
C GLY A 270 27.27 7.03 -2.35
N GLY A 271 26.94 8.12 -1.67
CA GLY A 271 26.73 9.39 -2.33
C GLY A 271 25.83 10.33 -1.55
N GLU A 272 25.79 11.56 -2.07
CA GLU A 272 24.95 12.63 -1.58
C GLU A 272 24.44 13.41 -2.79
N TRP A 273 23.13 13.63 -2.88
CA TRP A 273 22.52 14.35 -3.99
C TRP A 273 21.29 15.13 -3.57
N PRO A 274 20.99 16.26 -4.22
CA PRO A 274 19.71 16.96 -3.99
C PRO A 274 18.58 16.19 -4.67
N LEU A 275 17.44 16.10 -3.99
CA LEU A 275 16.24 15.46 -4.52
C LEU A 275 15.01 16.30 -4.15
N LEU A 276 14.14 16.55 -5.11
CA LEU A 276 12.82 17.15 -4.89
C LEU A 276 11.83 16.00 -4.65
N GLU A 277 11.35 15.87 -3.41
CA GLU A 277 10.46 14.75 -3.04
C GLU A 277 9.46 15.18 -1.96
N GLU A 278 8.49 14.31 -1.69
CA GLU A 278 7.59 14.36 -0.55
C GLU A 278 8.25 13.63 0.63
N TRP A 279 8.72 14.39 1.61
CA TRP A 279 9.46 13.82 2.75
C TRP A 279 8.50 13.27 3.80
N TYR A 280 8.40 11.94 3.88
CA TYR A 280 7.59 11.25 4.88
C TYR A 280 8.21 11.30 6.25
N SER A 281 7.37 11.59 7.26
CA SER A 281 7.72 11.48 8.67
C SER A 281 6.96 10.34 9.34
N PHE A 282 7.53 9.81 10.41
CA PHE A 282 7.04 8.61 11.08
C PHE A 282 6.93 8.83 12.59
N ASP A 283 6.08 8.04 13.26
CA ASP A 283 5.80 8.13 14.71
C ASP A 283 7.00 7.80 15.59
N ARG A 284 7.96 7.07 15.02
CA ARG A 284 9.21 6.67 15.66
C ARG A 284 10.32 6.56 14.62
N ASN A 285 11.56 6.63 15.10
CA ASN A 285 12.69 6.35 14.22
C ASN A 285 12.80 4.82 14.02
N PRO A 286 12.76 4.29 12.78
CA PRO A 286 12.86 2.86 12.53
C PRO A 286 14.16 2.24 13.04
N VAL A 287 15.22 3.04 13.19
CA VAL A 287 16.53 2.57 13.74
C VAL A 287 16.41 2.16 15.20
N ASP A 288 15.55 2.82 15.97
CA ASP A 288 15.31 2.46 17.39
C ASP A 288 14.66 1.08 17.52
N GLY A 289 13.94 0.65 16.47
CA GLY A 289 13.35 -0.69 16.32
C GLY A 289 14.28 -1.73 15.67
N GLY A 290 15.58 -1.45 15.54
CA GLY A 290 16.59 -2.36 15.00
C GLY A 290 16.71 -2.34 13.47
N ALA A 291 16.12 -1.37 12.79
CA ALA A 291 16.39 -1.15 11.37
C ALA A 291 17.76 -0.47 11.20
N VAL A 292 18.37 -0.65 10.04
CA VAL A 292 19.58 0.07 9.62
C VAL A 292 19.18 1.10 8.56
N ALA A 293 19.47 2.37 8.82
CA ALA A 293 19.23 3.42 7.85
C ALA A 293 20.11 3.21 6.62
N VAL A 294 19.51 3.14 5.44
CA VAL A 294 20.21 3.05 4.16
C VAL A 294 20.43 4.43 3.57
N ALA A 295 19.41 5.28 3.61
CA ALA A 295 19.51 6.68 3.22
C ALA A 295 18.79 7.59 4.21
N THR A 296 19.32 8.79 4.38
CA THR A 296 18.78 9.83 5.25
C THR A 296 18.59 11.12 4.49
N VAL A 297 17.71 11.99 4.99
CA VAL A 297 17.56 13.37 4.53
C VAL A 297 18.01 14.34 5.62
N ASP A 298 18.58 15.50 5.23
CA ASP A 298 18.91 16.55 6.19
C ASP A 298 17.67 17.45 6.39
N GLU A 299 17.12 17.44 7.59
CA GLU A 299 15.92 18.25 7.94
C GLU A 299 16.17 19.77 7.87
N LYS A 300 17.42 20.21 7.82
CA LYS A 300 17.74 21.64 7.64
C LYS A 300 17.46 22.15 6.24
N ASP A 301 17.34 21.26 5.28
CA ASP A 301 17.16 21.63 3.86
C ASP A 301 15.70 21.92 3.51
N TYR A 302 14.72 21.55 4.36
CA TYR A 302 13.31 21.70 4.08
C TYR A 302 12.47 22.02 5.33
N GLN A 303 11.21 22.42 5.15
CA GLN A 303 10.30 22.75 6.25
C GLN A 303 9.55 21.50 6.72
N GLN A 304 9.78 21.06 7.95
CA GLN A 304 9.11 19.91 8.57
C GLN A 304 7.79 20.36 9.24
N ILE A 305 6.88 20.95 8.47
CA ILE A 305 5.60 21.45 8.96
C ILE A 305 4.47 20.76 8.18
N GLY A 306 3.62 20.03 8.88
CA GLY A 306 2.45 19.35 8.30
C GLY A 306 1.29 20.30 7.97
N TYR A 307 0.22 19.74 7.44
CA TYR A 307 -0.95 20.51 6.98
C TYR A 307 -1.66 21.30 8.08
N ARG A 308 -1.53 20.88 9.33
CA ARG A 308 -2.15 21.52 10.52
C ARG A 308 -1.17 22.40 11.28
N GLY A 309 0.05 22.58 10.76
CA GLY A 309 1.11 23.30 11.44
C GLY A 309 1.86 22.45 12.48
N GLU A 310 1.60 21.13 12.53
CA GLU A 310 2.31 20.20 13.40
C GLU A 310 3.76 20.02 12.95
N SER A 311 4.65 19.80 13.93
CA SER A 311 6.04 19.44 13.62
C SER A 311 6.12 18.01 13.12
N LEU A 312 6.84 17.82 12.03
CA LEU A 312 7.17 16.54 11.42
C LEU A 312 8.65 16.18 11.58
N SER A 313 9.38 16.94 12.43
CA SER A 313 10.80 16.70 12.64
C SER A 313 11.03 15.36 13.36
N MET A 314 11.95 14.57 12.81
CA MET A 314 12.45 13.30 13.39
C MET A 314 13.89 13.44 13.94
N GLY A 315 14.56 14.57 13.64
CA GLY A 315 15.97 14.78 13.96
C GLY A 315 16.88 13.98 13.04
N TYR A 316 17.30 12.77 13.44
CA TYR A 316 17.90 11.81 12.51
C TYR A 316 16.80 11.22 11.64
N HIS A 317 16.81 11.49 10.34
CA HIS A 317 15.69 11.24 9.47
C HIS A 317 15.98 10.20 8.38
N PRO A 318 15.83 8.90 8.65
CA PRO A 318 15.91 7.86 7.63
C PRO A 318 14.72 7.97 6.66
N ILE A 319 15.03 7.92 5.36
CA ILE A 319 14.04 7.87 4.26
C ILE A 319 14.12 6.56 3.48
N ALA A 320 15.15 5.76 3.73
CA ALA A 320 15.21 4.37 3.31
C ALA A 320 15.95 3.58 4.38
N TRP A 321 15.45 2.37 4.65
CA TRP A 321 16.05 1.48 5.65
C TRP A 321 15.85 0.02 5.31
N ARG A 322 16.64 -0.82 5.98
CA ARG A 322 16.57 -2.26 5.89
C ARG A 322 16.53 -2.90 7.26
N LYS A 323 15.91 -4.06 7.38
CA LYS A 323 15.89 -4.86 8.61
C LYS A 323 15.70 -6.33 8.31
N THR A 324 16.02 -7.18 9.27
CA THR A 324 15.66 -8.60 9.26
C THR A 324 14.37 -8.82 10.06
N VAL A 325 13.50 -9.72 9.54
CA VAL A 325 12.25 -10.10 10.18
C VAL A 325 12.17 -11.62 10.15
N GLY A 326 12.34 -12.29 11.31
CA GLY A 326 12.58 -13.72 11.34
C GLY A 326 13.88 -14.06 10.58
N GLN A 327 13.78 -14.92 9.58
CA GLN A 327 14.89 -15.25 8.68
C GLN A 327 14.89 -14.39 7.39
N GLY A 328 13.84 -13.60 7.19
CA GLY A 328 13.66 -12.77 5.99
C GLY A 328 14.28 -11.39 6.09
N ARG A 329 14.20 -10.67 4.98
CA ARG A 329 14.80 -9.35 4.80
C ARG A 329 13.76 -8.37 4.29
N ALA A 330 13.67 -7.21 4.91
CA ALA A 330 12.78 -6.12 4.51
C ALA A 330 13.58 -4.86 4.17
N PHE A 331 13.33 -4.29 3.03
CA PHE A 331 13.79 -2.98 2.60
C PHE A 331 12.58 -2.07 2.40
N TYR A 332 12.68 -0.81 2.80
CA TYR A 332 11.68 0.20 2.51
C TYR A 332 12.34 1.50 2.09
N THR A 333 11.73 2.20 1.14
CA THR A 333 12.11 3.56 0.75
C THR A 333 10.88 4.47 0.70
N ALA A 334 10.97 5.63 1.35
CA ALA A 334 9.97 6.69 1.26
C ALA A 334 10.11 7.55 -0.01
N ILE A 335 11.18 7.37 -0.79
CA ILE A 335 11.30 8.00 -2.11
C ILE A 335 10.37 7.29 -3.08
N GLY A 336 9.59 8.06 -3.86
CA GLY A 336 8.77 7.48 -4.92
C GLY A 336 7.41 8.13 -5.17
N HIS A 337 7.12 9.33 -4.61
CA HIS A 337 5.92 10.07 -5.01
C HIS A 337 6.08 10.67 -6.40
N ARG A 338 7.25 11.24 -6.68
CA ARG A 338 7.48 11.91 -7.97
C ARG A 338 7.92 10.92 -9.04
N PRO A 339 7.20 10.85 -10.19
CA PRO A 339 7.55 9.94 -11.28
C PRO A 339 8.98 10.12 -11.78
N GLU A 340 9.48 11.38 -11.80
CA GLU A 340 10.81 11.72 -12.29
C GLU A 340 11.93 11.11 -11.43
N ASN A 341 11.66 10.86 -10.14
CA ASN A 341 12.66 10.32 -9.22
C ASN A 341 12.98 8.85 -9.49
N TYR A 342 12.12 8.13 -10.22
CA TYR A 342 12.45 6.77 -10.67
C TYR A 342 13.54 6.75 -11.75
N ASP A 343 13.76 7.87 -12.45
CA ASP A 343 14.81 8.03 -13.46
C ASP A 343 16.05 8.76 -12.91
N GLU A 344 15.99 9.30 -11.68
CA GLU A 344 17.15 9.87 -11.02
C GLU A 344 18.17 8.74 -10.70
N PRO A 345 19.43 8.85 -11.16
CA PRO A 345 20.37 7.73 -11.12
C PRO A 345 20.63 7.15 -9.73
N HIS A 346 20.75 7.99 -8.70
CA HIS A 346 21.02 7.54 -7.32
C HIS A 346 19.79 6.90 -6.70
N ALA A 347 18.59 7.47 -6.89
CA ALA A 347 17.34 6.90 -6.41
C ALA A 347 17.05 5.56 -7.09
N ALA A 348 17.29 5.46 -8.40
CA ALA A 348 17.17 4.22 -9.15
C ALA A 348 18.16 3.14 -8.67
N ALA A 349 19.41 3.52 -8.38
CA ALA A 349 20.42 2.63 -7.81
C ALA A 349 20.03 2.15 -6.42
N LEU A 350 19.59 3.07 -5.55
CA LEU A 350 19.11 2.77 -4.18
C LEU A 350 17.99 1.73 -4.21
N LEU A 351 17.01 1.91 -5.09
CA LEU A 351 15.89 0.97 -5.26
C LEU A 351 16.38 -0.41 -5.74
N ALA A 352 17.24 -0.44 -6.75
CA ALA A 352 17.80 -1.68 -7.30
C ALA A 352 18.63 -2.47 -6.28
N GLU A 353 19.43 -1.76 -5.49
CA GLU A 353 20.29 -2.32 -4.45
C GLU A 353 19.46 -2.79 -3.24
N GLY A 354 18.43 -2.03 -2.86
CA GLY A 354 17.49 -2.40 -1.81
C GLY A 354 16.73 -3.70 -2.13
N ILE A 355 16.23 -3.84 -3.35
CA ILE A 355 15.58 -5.07 -3.82
C ILE A 355 16.59 -6.23 -3.82
N ALA A 356 17.80 -6.03 -4.38
CA ALA A 356 18.85 -7.05 -4.41
C ALA A 356 19.24 -7.50 -2.98
N TRP A 357 19.37 -6.58 -2.05
CA TRP A 357 19.65 -6.88 -0.65
C TRP A 357 18.51 -7.71 -0.01
N ALA A 358 17.26 -7.36 -0.30
CA ALA A 358 16.09 -8.08 0.21
C ALA A 358 15.99 -9.51 -0.35
N MET A 359 16.41 -9.75 -1.59
CA MET A 359 16.46 -11.09 -2.19
C MET A 359 17.47 -12.01 -1.50
N GLY A 360 18.49 -11.47 -0.85
CA GLY A 360 19.55 -12.24 -0.20
C GLY A 360 20.30 -13.15 -1.18
N SER A 361 20.70 -14.34 -0.75
CA SER A 361 21.39 -15.32 -1.61
C SER A 361 20.51 -15.86 -2.74
N LYS A 362 19.18 -15.74 -2.64
CA LYS A 362 18.25 -16.14 -3.71
C LYS A 362 18.32 -15.22 -4.93
N GLY A 363 18.91 -14.02 -4.78
CA GLY A 363 19.11 -13.05 -5.86
C GLY A 363 20.37 -13.25 -6.69
N THR A 364 21.28 -14.08 -6.24
CA THR A 364 22.49 -14.43 -6.97
C THR A 364 22.24 -15.70 -7.80
N LYS A 365 22.52 -15.65 -9.12
CA LYS A 365 22.69 -16.89 -9.88
C LYS A 365 23.82 -17.67 -9.22
N LEU A 366 23.55 -18.91 -8.80
CA LEU A 366 24.60 -19.89 -8.61
C LEU A 366 25.18 -20.10 -9.99
N HIS A 367 26.33 -19.47 -10.29
CA HIS A 367 27.16 -19.88 -11.38
C HIS A 367 27.85 -21.18 -10.94
N ASP A 368 27.25 -22.32 -11.31
CA ASP A 368 27.92 -23.60 -11.32
C ASP A 368 28.85 -23.67 -12.53
#